data_6ccfe9e7e32f27da66b0a31697c42c49
#
_entry.id   6ccfe9e7e32f27da66b0a31697c42c49
#
_cell.length_a   1.000
_cell.length_b   1.000
_cell.length_c   1.000
_cell.angle_alpha   90.00
_cell.angle_beta   90.00
_cell.angle_gamma   90.00
#
_symmetry.space_group_name_H-M   'P 1'
#
loop_
_entity.id
_entity.type
_entity.pdbx_description
1 polymer ?
#
loop_
_entity_poly.entity_id
_entity_poly.type
_entity_poly.pdbx_seq_one_letter_code
_entity_poly.pdbx_strand_id
1 'polypeptide(L)'
;MATPQNHLAVIKVVGVGGGGVNAVNRMIEVGLKGVEFIAVNTDAQALLMSDAETKLDIGRELTHGLGAGADPAVGRKAAEDHIDEIAAALEGADMVFVTPVVARVAREAGALTVGVVTRPFSFEGNRRAAQAEGGVTTLREEVDTLIVIPNDRLLEISDVSISVLDAFRAADQVLLSGVQGITEL
;
A
#
# COMPACT_ATOMS: atom_id res chain seq x y z
N MET A 1 24.70 -16.12 -30.76
CA MET A 1 24.46 -16.34 -29.34
C MET A 1 24.00 -15.01 -28.77
N ALA A 2 22.72 -14.87 -28.47
CA ALA A 2 22.20 -13.66 -27.84
C ALA A 2 22.68 -13.67 -26.37
N THR A 3 23.36 -12.59 -25.95
CA THR A 3 23.68 -12.34 -24.57
C THR A 3 22.37 -12.30 -23.78
N PRO A 4 22.24 -12.99 -22.64
CA PRO A 4 21.08 -12.83 -21.79
C PRO A 4 21.08 -11.37 -21.32
N GLN A 5 20.08 -10.60 -21.78
CA GLN A 5 19.77 -9.33 -21.15
C GLN A 5 19.27 -9.65 -19.75
N ASN A 6 20.06 -9.28 -18.76
CA ASN A 6 19.67 -9.33 -17.36
C ASN A 6 18.57 -8.25 -17.20
N HIS A 7 17.30 -8.62 -17.48
CA HIS A 7 16.16 -7.78 -17.14
C HIS A 7 16.03 -7.83 -15.62
N LEU A 8 16.44 -6.75 -14.96
CA LEU A 8 16.09 -6.53 -13.57
C LEU A 8 14.56 -6.36 -13.53
N ALA A 9 13.90 -7.12 -12.66
CA ALA A 9 12.47 -7.03 -12.48
C ALA A 9 12.07 -5.60 -12.06
N VAL A 10 11.08 -5.03 -12.72
CA VAL A 10 10.50 -3.73 -12.36
C VAL A 10 9.48 -3.95 -11.26
N ILE A 11 9.83 -3.55 -10.05
CA ILE A 11 9.00 -3.71 -8.86
C ILE A 11 8.39 -2.35 -8.49
N LYS A 12 7.06 -2.28 -8.36
CA LYS A 12 6.35 -1.07 -7.94
C LYS A 12 5.69 -1.27 -6.59
N VAL A 13 5.89 -0.33 -5.69
CA VAL A 13 5.27 -0.31 -4.35
C VAL A 13 4.23 0.79 -4.31
N VAL A 14 2.97 0.43 -4.18
CA VAL A 14 1.85 1.36 -4.22
C VAL A 14 1.26 1.55 -2.83
N GLY A 15 1.48 2.70 -2.23
CA GLY A 15 0.84 3.10 -0.99
C GLY A 15 -0.51 3.75 -1.24
N VAL A 16 -1.60 3.17 -0.74
CA VAL A 16 -2.95 3.68 -0.95
C VAL A 16 -3.58 4.16 0.35
N GLY A 17 -4.14 5.37 0.31
CA GLY A 17 -4.70 6.06 1.48
C GLY A 17 -3.64 6.50 2.48
N GLY A 18 -4.06 7.09 3.59
CA GLY A 18 -3.11 7.66 4.57
C GLY A 18 -2.10 6.65 5.12
N GLY A 19 -2.55 5.46 5.51
CA GLY A 19 -1.66 4.42 6.05
C GLY A 19 -0.67 3.90 5.02
N GLY A 20 -1.12 3.63 3.78
CA GLY A 20 -0.25 3.16 2.70
C GLY A 20 0.78 4.20 2.28
N VAL A 21 0.38 5.47 2.17
CA VAL A 21 1.30 6.58 1.86
C VAL A 21 2.34 6.77 2.94
N ASN A 22 1.97 6.65 4.23
CA ASN A 22 2.93 6.72 5.34
C ASN A 22 3.94 5.57 5.29
N ALA A 23 3.49 4.35 4.99
CA ALA A 23 4.38 3.20 4.84
C ALA A 23 5.37 3.41 3.68
N VAL A 24 4.91 3.90 2.53
CA VAL A 24 5.77 4.25 1.37
C VAL A 24 6.79 5.31 1.76
N ASN A 25 6.38 6.40 2.39
CA ASN A 25 7.30 7.46 2.84
C ASN A 25 8.38 6.88 3.77
N ARG A 26 7.99 5.97 4.67
CA ARG A 26 8.96 5.32 5.56
C ARG A 26 9.96 4.45 4.80
N MET A 27 9.51 3.71 3.78
CA MET A 27 10.38 2.89 2.92
C MET A 27 11.39 3.77 2.16
N ILE A 28 10.96 4.93 1.67
CA ILE A 28 11.82 5.91 1.00
C ILE A 28 12.83 6.49 2.00
N GLU A 29 12.39 6.91 3.18
CA GLU A 29 13.23 7.50 4.24
C GLU A 29 14.37 6.57 4.66
N VAL A 30 14.13 5.26 4.77
CA VAL A 30 15.17 4.28 5.11
C VAL A 30 16.01 3.87 3.90
N GLY A 31 15.70 4.37 2.70
CA GLY A 31 16.50 4.19 1.49
C GLY A 31 16.34 2.84 0.82
N LEU A 32 15.15 2.21 0.88
CA LEU A 32 14.85 1.00 0.11
C LEU A 32 15.07 1.26 -1.38
N LYS A 33 15.90 0.42 -2.02
CA LYS A 33 16.30 0.57 -3.43
C LYS A 33 15.73 -0.57 -4.29
N GLY A 34 15.75 -0.36 -5.60
CA GLY A 34 15.35 -1.38 -6.57
C GLY A 34 13.83 -1.44 -6.77
N VAL A 35 13.08 -0.48 -6.26
CA VAL A 35 11.63 -0.36 -6.41
C VAL A 35 11.24 1.06 -6.81
N GLU A 36 10.13 1.20 -7.52
CA GLU A 36 9.47 2.47 -7.82
C GLU A 36 8.33 2.69 -6.83
N PHE A 37 8.22 3.90 -6.27
CA PHE A 37 7.20 4.22 -5.28
C PHE A 37 6.07 5.04 -5.89
N ILE A 38 4.83 4.59 -5.65
CA ILE A 38 3.61 5.25 -6.09
C ILE A 38 2.74 5.52 -4.86
N ALA A 39 2.34 6.77 -4.67
CA ALA A 39 1.39 7.18 -3.65
C ALA A 39 0.03 7.47 -4.27
N VAL A 40 -1.02 6.83 -3.79
CA VAL A 40 -2.40 7.01 -4.24
C VAL A 40 -3.27 7.45 -3.07
N ASN A 41 -3.94 8.58 -3.16
CA ASN A 41 -4.80 9.06 -2.10
C ASN A 41 -5.95 9.92 -2.64
N THR A 42 -7.03 10.01 -1.87
CA THR A 42 -8.12 10.97 -2.04
C THR A 42 -7.86 12.28 -1.28
N ASP A 43 -6.81 12.34 -0.47
CA ASP A 43 -6.35 13.51 0.27
C ASP A 43 -5.14 14.11 -0.43
N ALA A 44 -5.35 15.26 -1.09
CA ALA A 44 -4.33 15.97 -1.83
C ALA A 44 -3.20 16.51 -0.93
N GLN A 45 -3.50 16.89 0.32
CA GLN A 45 -2.49 17.37 1.25
C GLN A 45 -1.55 16.24 1.68
N ALA A 46 -2.09 15.06 1.96
CA ALA A 46 -1.28 13.88 2.26
C ALA A 46 -0.36 13.51 1.09
N LEU A 47 -0.83 13.64 -0.16
CA LEU A 47 0.00 13.42 -1.35
C LEU A 47 1.10 14.46 -1.52
N LEU A 48 0.84 15.73 -1.23
CA LEU A 48 1.87 16.78 -1.26
C LEU A 48 3.02 16.47 -0.30
N MET A 49 2.72 15.88 0.85
CA MET A 49 3.71 15.51 1.87
C MET A 49 4.39 14.17 1.60
N SER A 50 3.98 13.43 0.57
CA SER A 50 4.61 12.17 0.21
C SER A 50 5.92 12.40 -0.53
N ASP A 51 6.91 11.55 -0.29
CA ASP A 51 8.20 11.52 -0.99
C ASP A 51 8.18 10.58 -2.21
N ALA A 52 7.05 9.92 -2.50
CA ALA A 52 6.91 9.04 -3.66
C ALA A 52 7.13 9.79 -4.99
N GLU A 53 7.81 9.13 -5.93
CA GLU A 53 8.10 9.69 -7.26
C GLU A 53 6.82 9.91 -8.07
N THR A 54 5.89 8.97 -7.98
CA THR A 54 4.58 9.05 -8.63
C THR A 54 3.48 9.27 -7.60
N LYS A 55 2.64 10.28 -7.84
CA LYS A 55 1.54 10.64 -6.94
C LYS A 55 0.24 10.72 -7.71
N LEU A 56 -0.75 9.93 -7.33
CA LEU A 56 -2.05 9.89 -7.97
C LEU A 56 -3.12 10.45 -7.02
N ASP A 57 -3.64 11.63 -7.35
CA ASP A 57 -4.77 12.26 -6.66
C ASP A 57 -6.09 11.77 -7.26
N ILE A 58 -6.64 10.71 -6.66
CA ILE A 58 -7.91 10.09 -7.06
C ILE A 58 -9.13 10.71 -6.35
N GLY A 59 -8.93 11.77 -5.56
CA GLY A 59 -9.99 12.43 -4.79
C GLY A 59 -10.51 13.74 -5.37
N ARG A 60 -9.86 14.27 -6.40
CA ARG A 60 -10.09 15.63 -6.88
C ARG A 60 -11.55 15.92 -7.18
N GLU A 61 -12.23 15.04 -7.88
CA GLU A 61 -13.63 15.24 -8.29
C GLU A 61 -14.62 14.82 -7.19
N LEU A 62 -14.34 13.71 -6.50
CA LEU A 62 -15.30 13.10 -5.57
C LEU A 62 -15.20 13.69 -4.15
N THR A 63 -13.98 14.00 -3.67
CA THR A 63 -13.72 14.48 -2.31
C THR A 63 -13.15 15.89 -2.25
N HIS A 64 -12.97 16.54 -3.42
CA HIS A 64 -12.31 17.86 -3.54
C HIS A 64 -10.93 17.91 -2.86
N GLY A 65 -10.24 16.77 -2.83
CA GLY A 65 -8.92 16.64 -2.21
C GLY A 65 -8.93 16.60 -0.67
N LEU A 66 -10.09 16.47 -0.03
CA LEU A 66 -10.23 16.45 1.43
C LEU A 66 -10.16 15.04 2.05
N GLY A 67 -9.99 14.02 1.20
CA GLY A 67 -9.97 12.62 1.63
C GLY A 67 -11.37 12.00 1.73
N ALA A 68 -11.40 10.67 1.75
CA ALA A 68 -12.63 9.88 1.79
C ALA A 68 -13.32 9.82 3.17
N GLY A 69 -12.79 10.51 4.19
CA GLY A 69 -13.38 10.51 5.54
C GLY A 69 -13.47 9.13 6.20
N ALA A 70 -12.57 8.21 5.85
CA ALA A 70 -12.59 6.80 6.26
C ALA A 70 -13.83 6.03 5.77
N ASP A 71 -14.47 6.48 4.69
CA ASP A 71 -15.55 5.75 4.01
C ASP A 71 -14.98 4.88 2.88
N PRO A 72 -15.03 3.53 3.02
CA PRO A 72 -14.49 2.64 2.01
C PRO A 72 -15.20 2.70 0.65
N ALA A 73 -16.50 3.06 0.64
CA ALA A 73 -17.25 3.16 -0.60
C ALA A 73 -16.79 4.36 -1.43
N VAL A 74 -16.51 5.50 -0.78
CA VAL A 74 -15.95 6.69 -1.42
C VAL A 74 -14.55 6.39 -1.96
N GLY A 75 -13.70 5.74 -1.17
CA GLY A 75 -12.36 5.36 -1.61
C GLY A 75 -12.36 4.40 -2.81
N ARG A 76 -13.26 3.41 -2.81
CA ARG A 76 -13.45 2.48 -3.92
C ARG A 76 -13.86 3.20 -5.19
N LYS A 77 -14.92 4.03 -5.09
CA LYS A 77 -15.42 4.77 -6.23
C LYS A 77 -14.35 5.70 -6.81
N ALA A 78 -13.63 6.42 -5.97
CA ALA A 78 -12.52 7.27 -6.39
C ALA A 78 -11.48 6.50 -7.20
N ALA A 79 -11.10 5.30 -6.75
CA ALA A 79 -10.14 4.46 -7.46
C ALA A 79 -10.73 3.89 -8.78
N GLU A 80 -12.01 3.53 -8.81
CA GLU A 80 -12.71 3.07 -10.02
C GLU A 80 -12.80 4.18 -11.08
N ASP A 81 -13.04 5.42 -10.66
CA ASP A 81 -13.14 6.58 -11.55
C ASP A 81 -11.75 6.97 -12.15
N HIS A 82 -10.63 6.48 -11.56
CA HIS A 82 -9.24 6.77 -12.00
C HIS A 82 -8.47 5.51 -12.45
N ILE A 83 -9.18 4.47 -12.89
CA ILE A 83 -8.56 3.19 -13.31
C ILE A 83 -7.49 3.41 -14.39
N ASP A 84 -7.74 4.25 -15.38
CA ASP A 84 -6.81 4.49 -16.49
C ASP A 84 -5.50 5.13 -16.00
N GLU A 85 -5.57 6.06 -15.05
CA GLU A 85 -4.39 6.70 -14.45
C GLU A 85 -3.58 5.69 -13.61
N ILE A 86 -4.28 4.85 -12.86
CA ILE A 86 -3.66 3.77 -12.08
C ILE A 86 -3.00 2.76 -13.02
N ALA A 87 -3.66 2.34 -14.08
CA ALA A 87 -3.13 1.41 -15.08
C ALA A 87 -1.88 1.98 -15.75
N ALA A 88 -1.89 3.23 -16.16
CA ALA A 88 -0.73 3.90 -16.75
C ALA A 88 0.46 3.96 -15.78
N ALA A 89 0.21 4.21 -14.49
CA ALA A 89 1.27 4.22 -13.47
C ALA A 89 1.85 2.81 -13.19
N LEU A 90 1.08 1.75 -13.45
CA LEU A 90 1.51 0.36 -13.27
C LEU A 90 2.13 -0.26 -14.51
N GLU A 91 2.06 0.41 -15.66
CA GLU A 91 2.59 -0.10 -16.92
C GLU A 91 4.06 -0.51 -16.79
N GLY A 92 4.39 -1.70 -17.33
CA GLY A 92 5.74 -2.25 -17.32
C GLY A 92 6.21 -2.83 -15.98
N ALA A 93 5.33 -2.93 -14.96
CA ALA A 93 5.68 -3.59 -13.72
C ALA A 93 5.66 -5.12 -13.87
N ASP A 94 6.70 -5.79 -13.38
CA ASP A 94 6.76 -7.25 -13.24
C ASP A 94 6.11 -7.69 -11.92
N MET A 95 6.19 -6.84 -10.88
CA MET A 95 5.60 -7.09 -9.57
C MET A 95 5.04 -5.81 -8.96
N VAL A 96 3.88 -5.91 -8.29
CA VAL A 96 3.21 -4.78 -7.63
C VAL A 96 2.78 -5.14 -6.20
N PHE A 97 3.12 -4.27 -5.24
CA PHE A 97 2.63 -4.34 -3.85
C PHE A 97 1.49 -3.35 -3.66
N VAL A 98 0.29 -3.79 -3.16
CA VAL A 98 -0.92 -2.99 -3.41
C VAL A 98 -2.14 -3.29 -2.53
N THR A 99 -3.22 -2.47 -2.67
CA THR A 99 -4.58 -2.59 -2.12
C THR A 99 -5.62 -3.07 -3.17
N PRO A 100 -6.88 -3.45 -2.77
CA PRO A 100 -7.79 -4.24 -3.62
C PRO A 100 -8.07 -3.71 -5.04
N VAL A 101 -8.39 -2.43 -5.22
CA VAL A 101 -8.73 -1.91 -6.57
C VAL A 101 -7.51 -1.87 -7.47
N VAL A 102 -6.38 -1.41 -6.92
CA VAL A 102 -5.10 -1.37 -7.63
C VAL A 102 -4.58 -2.78 -7.93
N ALA A 103 -4.86 -3.76 -7.04
CA ALA A 103 -4.51 -5.16 -7.24
C ALA A 103 -5.14 -5.75 -8.51
N ARG A 104 -6.43 -5.50 -8.72
CA ARG A 104 -7.12 -5.95 -9.93
C ARG A 104 -6.47 -5.38 -11.19
N VAL A 105 -6.20 -4.07 -11.20
CA VAL A 105 -5.55 -3.41 -12.34
C VAL A 105 -4.15 -3.97 -12.61
N ALA A 106 -3.34 -4.18 -11.56
CA ALA A 106 -2.00 -4.77 -11.69
C ALA A 106 -2.05 -6.19 -12.28
N ARG A 107 -2.99 -6.99 -11.82
CA ARG A 107 -3.21 -8.36 -12.28
C ARG A 107 -3.69 -8.42 -13.73
N GLU A 108 -4.59 -7.53 -14.14
CA GLU A 108 -5.04 -7.38 -15.52
C GLU A 108 -3.90 -6.96 -16.45
N ALA A 109 -2.93 -6.18 -15.94
CA ALA A 109 -1.70 -5.82 -16.63
C ALA A 109 -0.64 -6.96 -16.67
N GLY A 110 -0.90 -8.10 -16.02
CA GLY A 110 -0.02 -9.27 -16.00
C GLY A 110 1.11 -9.22 -14.97
N ALA A 111 1.10 -8.25 -14.04
CA ALA A 111 2.10 -8.16 -12.98
C ALA A 111 1.79 -9.14 -11.82
N LEU A 112 2.83 -9.75 -11.24
CA LEU A 112 2.70 -10.50 -10.00
C LEU A 112 2.26 -9.55 -8.89
N THR A 113 1.10 -9.82 -8.30
CA THR A 113 0.47 -8.89 -7.37
C THR A 113 0.54 -9.41 -5.93
N VAL A 114 1.22 -8.66 -5.08
CA VAL A 114 1.41 -8.99 -3.66
C VAL A 114 0.71 -7.95 -2.79
N GLY A 115 -0.28 -8.38 -2.00
CA GLY A 115 -0.91 -7.57 -0.98
C GLY A 115 -0.12 -7.65 0.33
N VAL A 116 0.29 -6.51 0.88
CA VAL A 116 0.86 -6.43 2.23
C VAL A 116 0.03 -5.45 3.04
N VAL A 117 -0.65 -5.93 4.05
CA VAL A 117 -1.59 -5.15 4.84
C VAL A 117 -1.43 -5.40 6.32
N THR A 118 -1.79 -4.42 7.14
CA THR A 118 -1.86 -4.56 8.59
C THR A 118 -3.31 -4.66 9.06
N ARG A 119 -3.56 -5.45 10.09
CA ARG A 119 -4.78 -5.35 10.89
C ARG A 119 -4.62 -4.24 11.91
N PRO A 120 -5.65 -3.39 12.11
CA PRO A 120 -5.56 -2.31 13.08
C PRO A 120 -5.32 -2.84 14.49
N PHE A 121 -4.72 -2.03 15.32
CA PHE A 121 -4.60 -2.32 16.75
C PHE A 121 -5.98 -2.39 17.41
N SER A 122 -6.12 -3.23 18.44
CA SER A 122 -7.37 -3.40 19.20
C SER A 122 -7.88 -2.08 19.80
N PHE A 123 -6.99 -1.17 20.18
CA PHE A 123 -7.35 0.15 20.70
C PHE A 123 -7.94 1.11 19.65
N GLU A 124 -7.81 0.82 18.34
CA GLU A 124 -8.42 1.60 17.27
C GLU A 124 -9.94 1.36 17.14
N GLY A 125 -10.45 0.32 17.76
CA GLY A 125 -11.85 0.02 17.93
C GLY A 125 -12.45 -0.92 16.90
N ASN A 126 -13.59 -1.52 17.27
CA ASN A 126 -14.25 -2.59 16.51
C ASN A 126 -14.70 -2.18 15.11
N ARG A 127 -15.03 -0.91 14.89
CA ARG A 127 -15.44 -0.41 13.57
C ARG A 127 -14.29 -0.53 12.56
N ARG A 128 -13.08 -0.10 12.95
CA ARG A 128 -11.88 -0.23 12.10
C ARG A 128 -11.51 -1.69 11.87
N ALA A 129 -11.59 -2.52 12.93
CA ALA A 129 -11.35 -3.96 12.81
C ALA A 129 -12.28 -4.62 11.78
N ALA A 130 -13.59 -4.35 11.85
CA ALA A 130 -14.57 -4.89 10.89
C ALA A 130 -14.32 -4.40 9.45
N GLN A 131 -13.98 -3.12 9.27
CA GLN A 131 -13.62 -2.57 7.96
C GLN A 131 -12.36 -3.23 7.39
N ALA A 132 -11.35 -3.46 8.23
CA ALA A 132 -10.11 -4.12 7.82
C ALA A 132 -10.35 -5.57 7.39
N GLU A 133 -11.16 -6.35 8.12
CA GLU A 133 -11.50 -7.72 7.74
C GLU A 133 -12.23 -7.78 6.40
N GLY A 134 -13.18 -6.88 6.16
CA GLY A 134 -13.84 -6.75 4.86
C GLY A 134 -12.83 -6.44 3.75
N GLY A 135 -11.91 -5.51 3.99
CA GLY A 135 -10.85 -5.15 3.06
C GLY A 135 -9.89 -6.30 2.77
N VAL A 136 -9.46 -7.02 3.80
CA VAL A 136 -8.58 -8.22 3.68
C VAL A 136 -9.27 -9.31 2.85
N THR A 137 -10.56 -9.54 3.08
CA THR A 137 -11.34 -10.54 2.33
C THR A 137 -11.38 -10.20 0.84
N THR A 138 -11.72 -8.94 0.51
CA THR A 138 -11.77 -8.47 -0.88
C THR A 138 -10.37 -8.52 -1.52
N LEU A 139 -9.33 -8.08 -0.81
CA LEU A 139 -7.97 -8.07 -1.34
C LEU A 139 -7.47 -9.49 -1.64
N ARG A 140 -7.82 -10.47 -0.83
CA ARG A 140 -7.43 -11.88 -1.02
C ARG A 140 -7.88 -12.45 -2.36
N GLU A 141 -9.01 -11.98 -2.89
CA GLU A 141 -9.55 -12.43 -4.16
C GLU A 141 -8.83 -11.78 -5.36
N GLU A 142 -8.16 -10.66 -5.12
CA GLU A 142 -7.54 -9.83 -6.17
C GLU A 142 -6.01 -9.93 -6.23
N VAL A 143 -5.35 -10.61 -5.29
CA VAL A 143 -3.88 -10.73 -5.26
C VAL A 143 -3.43 -12.17 -5.44
N ASP A 144 -2.21 -12.35 -5.94
CA ASP A 144 -1.57 -13.67 -6.05
C ASP A 144 -1.04 -14.14 -4.70
N THR A 145 -0.56 -13.20 -3.89
CA THR A 145 -0.08 -13.44 -2.52
C THR A 145 -0.57 -12.35 -1.58
N LEU A 146 -1.03 -12.74 -0.39
CA LEU A 146 -1.46 -11.82 0.65
C LEU A 146 -0.72 -12.04 1.95
N ILE A 147 -0.02 -11.02 2.41
CA ILE A 147 0.64 -10.96 3.71
C ILE A 147 -0.19 -10.08 4.63
N VAL A 148 -0.68 -10.64 5.73
CA VAL A 148 -1.49 -9.91 6.73
C VAL A 148 -0.74 -9.86 8.05
N ILE A 149 -0.43 -8.66 8.51
CA ILE A 149 0.32 -8.40 9.74
C ILE A 149 -0.65 -7.98 10.84
N PRO A 150 -0.84 -8.78 11.90
CA PRO A 150 -1.67 -8.39 13.03
C PRO A 150 -0.90 -7.42 13.93
N ASN A 151 -1.25 -6.13 13.93
CA ASN A 151 -0.52 -5.10 14.67
C ASN A 151 -0.44 -5.39 16.18
N ASP A 152 -1.47 -6.00 16.79
CA ASP A 152 -1.43 -6.35 18.21
C ASP A 152 -0.26 -7.27 18.59
N ARG A 153 0.20 -8.12 17.65
CA ARG A 153 1.40 -8.95 17.88
C ARG A 153 2.67 -8.16 18.05
N LEU A 154 2.74 -6.97 17.49
CA LEU A 154 3.89 -6.08 17.64
C LEU A 154 3.99 -5.54 19.08
N LEU A 155 2.85 -5.36 19.76
CA LEU A 155 2.79 -4.96 21.15
C LEU A 155 3.25 -6.10 22.09
N GLU A 156 2.94 -7.36 21.73
CA GLU A 156 3.32 -8.53 22.53
C GLU A 156 4.84 -8.80 22.50
N ILE A 157 5.50 -8.44 21.41
CA ILE A 157 6.95 -8.65 21.23
C ILE A 157 7.76 -7.55 21.93
N SER A 158 7.14 -6.42 22.23
CA SER A 158 7.80 -5.29 22.88
C SER A 158 7.79 -5.47 24.40
N ASP A 159 8.97 -5.66 25.01
CA ASP A 159 9.15 -5.80 26.47
C ASP A 159 8.88 -4.51 27.27
N VAL A 160 8.53 -3.42 26.59
CA VAL A 160 8.36 -2.08 27.19
C VAL A 160 7.02 -1.50 26.76
N SER A 161 6.37 -0.73 27.65
CA SER A 161 5.19 0.05 27.28
C SER A 161 5.60 1.08 26.19
N ILE A 162 5.27 0.79 24.96
CA ILE A 162 5.55 1.68 23.83
C ILE A 162 4.43 2.72 23.69
N SER A 163 4.79 3.91 23.20
CA SER A 163 3.78 4.92 22.88
C SER A 163 2.94 4.48 21.67
N VAL A 164 1.72 5.03 21.53
CA VAL A 164 0.87 4.79 20.37
C VAL A 164 1.60 5.12 19.05
N LEU A 165 2.39 6.20 19.05
CA LEU A 165 3.18 6.61 17.90
C LEU A 165 4.25 5.58 17.54
N ASP A 166 4.94 5.03 18.53
CA ASP A 166 5.97 4.00 18.29
C ASP A 166 5.36 2.68 17.86
N ALA A 167 4.14 2.36 18.31
CA ALA A 167 3.39 1.19 17.83
C ALA A 167 3.10 1.29 16.32
N PHE A 168 2.66 2.46 15.83
CA PHE A 168 2.46 2.67 14.39
C PHE A 168 3.79 2.61 13.62
N ARG A 169 4.86 3.19 14.16
CA ARG A 169 6.20 3.07 13.54
C ARG A 169 6.68 1.63 13.45
N ALA A 170 6.39 0.80 14.45
CA ALA A 170 6.71 -0.62 14.41
C ALA A 170 5.92 -1.35 13.31
N ALA A 171 4.64 -1.00 13.11
CA ALA A 171 3.84 -1.55 12.02
C ALA A 171 4.42 -1.17 10.64
N ASP A 172 4.79 0.08 10.44
CA ASP A 172 5.44 0.54 9.20
C ASP A 172 6.78 -0.19 8.95
N GLN A 173 7.56 -0.45 10.01
CA GLN A 173 8.82 -1.18 9.90
C GLN A 173 8.61 -2.63 9.47
N VAL A 174 7.55 -3.28 9.92
CA VAL A 174 7.24 -4.66 9.50
C VAL A 174 6.72 -4.71 8.06
N LEU A 175 5.94 -3.71 7.62
CA LEU A 175 5.57 -3.56 6.22
C LEU A 175 6.81 -3.40 5.33
N LEU A 176 7.75 -2.53 5.72
CA LEU A 176 9.04 -2.39 5.05
C LEU A 176 9.78 -3.72 4.96
N SER A 177 9.91 -4.45 6.09
CA SER A 177 10.61 -5.74 6.11
C SER A 177 9.94 -6.78 5.20
N GLY A 178 8.60 -6.76 5.11
CA GLY A 178 7.84 -7.62 4.21
C GLY A 178 8.13 -7.33 2.73
N VAL A 179 8.22 -6.06 2.35
CA VAL A 179 8.58 -5.66 0.99
C VAL A 179 10.04 -5.97 0.70
N GLN A 180 10.94 -5.59 1.59
CA GLN A 180 12.38 -5.79 1.45
C GLN A 180 12.75 -7.28 1.30
N GLY A 181 12.18 -8.16 2.12
CA GLY A 181 12.44 -9.59 2.05
C GLY A 181 12.04 -10.26 0.74
N ILE A 182 11.16 -9.62 -0.05
CA ILE A 182 10.77 -10.11 -1.38
C ILE A 182 11.62 -9.46 -2.47
N THR A 183 12.02 -8.20 -2.30
CA THR A 183 12.80 -7.46 -3.30
C THR A 183 14.28 -7.84 -3.33
N GLU A 184 14.79 -8.48 -2.26
CA GLU A 184 16.18 -8.96 -2.16
C GLU A 184 16.36 -10.42 -2.64
N LEU A 185 15.28 -11.09 -3.08
CA LEU A 185 15.31 -12.45 -3.66
C LEU A 185 15.64 -12.40 -5.15
#